data_b51f3e8f351541b4ade7df9be2137259
#
_entry.id   b51f3e8f351541b4ade7df9be2137259
#
_cell.length_a   1.000
_cell.length_b   1.000
_cell.length_c   1.000
_cell.angle_alpha   90.00
_cell.angle_beta   90.00
_cell.angle_gamma   90.00
#
_symmetry.space_group_name_H-M   'P 1'
#
loop_
_entity.id
_entity.type
_entity.pdbx_description
1 polymer ?
#
loop_
_entity_poly.entity_id
_entity_poly.type
_entity_poly.pdbx_seq_one_letter_code
_entity_poly.pdbx_strand_id
1 'polypeptide(L)'
;MSAWPQAWVVDTNVLVSAVLTPGGTCDQIIRAAVDGKIRLAWNASMVAEYRAALLRPKFGLSKTAVSALLAAFGPTGQVSLREVPPLPDPDDEVFLAAALATDDKILVTGNRAHFPPDRCAPVRVLSPAEAVQELVKP
;
A
#
# COMPACT_ATOMS: atom_id res chain seq x y z
N MET A 1 12.45 -17.52 -2.86
CA MET A 1 11.83 -16.77 -3.98
C MET A 1 10.34 -16.73 -3.81
N SER A 2 9.78 -15.55 -3.83
CA SER A 2 8.33 -15.40 -3.65
C SER A 2 7.57 -15.76 -4.92
N ALA A 3 6.47 -16.50 -4.75
CA ALA A 3 5.58 -16.84 -5.85
C ALA A 3 4.55 -15.71 -6.06
N TRP A 4 3.97 -15.64 -7.25
CA TRP A 4 2.84 -14.78 -7.51
C TRP A 4 1.56 -15.46 -7.04
N PRO A 5 0.55 -14.73 -6.50
CA PRO A 5 0.58 -13.27 -6.32
C PRO A 5 1.42 -12.87 -5.10
N GLN A 6 2.20 -11.82 -5.27
CA GLN A 6 2.97 -11.23 -4.18
C GLN A 6 2.08 -10.35 -3.30
N ALA A 7 2.45 -10.21 -2.03
CA ALA A 7 1.77 -9.33 -1.09
C ALA A 7 2.55 -8.00 -1.00
N TRP A 8 1.88 -6.90 -1.33
CA TRP A 8 2.47 -5.56 -1.33
C TRP A 8 1.78 -4.66 -0.31
N VAL A 9 2.54 -3.76 0.29
CA VAL A 9 2.00 -2.68 1.13
C VAL A 9 1.98 -1.41 0.29
N VAL A 10 0.87 -0.68 0.30
CA VAL A 10 0.77 0.62 -0.34
C VAL A 10 0.55 1.71 0.71
N ASP A 11 1.30 2.81 0.58
CA ASP A 11 1.12 3.97 1.44
C ASP A 11 -0.22 4.65 1.12
N THR A 12 -0.75 5.39 2.07
CA THR A 12 -2.05 6.08 1.93
C THR A 12 -2.12 6.94 0.68
N ASN A 13 -1.05 7.66 0.34
CA ASN A 13 -1.04 8.53 -0.84
C ASN A 13 -1.23 7.76 -2.15
N VAL A 14 -0.84 6.50 -2.20
CA VAL A 14 -1.05 5.67 -3.39
C VAL A 14 -2.54 5.41 -3.62
N LEU A 15 -3.29 5.11 -2.55
CA LEU A 15 -4.74 4.94 -2.64
C LEU A 15 -5.44 6.23 -3.05
N VAL A 16 -5.07 7.34 -2.42
CA VAL A 16 -5.65 8.64 -2.73
C VAL A 16 -5.40 8.99 -4.21
N SER A 17 -4.17 8.81 -4.68
CA SER A 17 -3.83 9.08 -6.08
C SER A 17 -4.58 8.16 -7.05
N ALA A 18 -4.79 6.91 -6.67
CA ALA A 18 -5.54 5.96 -7.51
C ALA A 18 -6.98 6.45 -7.74
N VAL A 19 -7.61 6.95 -6.70
CA VAL A 19 -8.98 7.47 -6.78
C VAL A 19 -9.05 8.77 -7.58
N LEU A 20 -8.09 9.67 -7.36
CA LEU A 20 -8.09 10.99 -7.99
C LEU A 20 -7.70 10.95 -9.46
N THR A 21 -6.98 9.93 -9.90
CA THR A 21 -6.50 9.81 -11.27
C THR A 21 -6.82 8.42 -11.82
N PRO A 22 -8.08 8.16 -12.20
CA PRO A 22 -8.46 6.89 -12.79
C PRO A 22 -7.62 6.58 -14.05
N GLY A 23 -7.14 5.34 -14.13
CA GLY A 23 -6.27 4.92 -15.22
C GLY A 23 -4.80 5.31 -15.05
N GLY A 24 -4.47 6.09 -14.01
CA GLY A 24 -3.10 6.47 -13.72
C GLY A 24 -2.28 5.34 -13.11
N THR A 25 -1.02 5.64 -12.81
CA THR A 25 -0.06 4.66 -12.30
C THR A 25 -0.54 3.99 -11.01
N CYS A 26 -1.03 4.78 -10.06
CA CYS A 26 -1.51 4.23 -8.78
C CYS A 26 -2.76 3.38 -8.98
N ASP A 27 -3.67 3.81 -9.85
CA ASP A 27 -4.89 3.05 -10.14
C ASP A 27 -4.54 1.68 -10.75
N GLN A 28 -3.51 1.62 -11.59
CA GLN A 28 -3.06 0.35 -12.18
C GLN A 28 -2.64 -0.66 -11.11
N ILE A 29 -2.00 -0.19 -10.03
CA ILE A 29 -1.60 -1.04 -8.92
C ILE A 29 -2.82 -1.59 -8.20
N ILE A 30 -3.80 -0.74 -7.91
CA ILE A 30 -5.03 -1.16 -7.23
C ILE A 30 -5.84 -2.11 -8.11
N ARG A 31 -5.92 -1.86 -9.41
CA ARG A 31 -6.58 -2.77 -10.35
C ARG A 31 -5.90 -4.13 -10.40
N ALA A 32 -4.57 -4.17 -10.32
CA ALA A 32 -3.83 -5.43 -10.25
C ALA A 32 -4.24 -6.25 -9.03
N ALA A 33 -4.48 -5.58 -7.89
CA ALA A 33 -4.96 -6.25 -6.69
C ALA A 33 -6.39 -6.78 -6.87
N VAL A 34 -7.27 -5.98 -7.47
CA VAL A 34 -8.65 -6.41 -7.77
C VAL A 34 -8.65 -7.62 -8.71
N ASP A 35 -7.75 -7.63 -9.68
CA ASP A 35 -7.64 -8.71 -10.65
C ASP A 35 -6.90 -9.95 -10.11
N GLY A 36 -6.44 -9.91 -8.88
CA GLY A 36 -5.75 -11.04 -8.25
C GLY A 36 -4.29 -11.21 -8.65
N LYS A 37 -3.69 -10.24 -9.32
CA LYS A 37 -2.27 -10.29 -9.73
C LYS A 37 -1.32 -10.06 -8.57
N ILE A 38 -1.77 -9.27 -7.58
CA ILE A 38 -1.07 -9.06 -6.32
C ILE A 38 -2.10 -9.12 -5.18
N ARG A 39 -1.61 -9.25 -3.96
CA ARG A 39 -2.42 -9.07 -2.75
C ARG A 39 -1.96 -7.81 -2.06
N LEU A 40 -2.89 -7.07 -1.49
CA LEU A 40 -2.56 -5.91 -0.66
C LEU A 40 -2.47 -6.38 0.79
N ALA A 41 -1.29 -6.24 1.39
CA ALA A 41 -1.09 -6.57 2.79
C ALA A 41 -1.61 -5.41 3.64
N TRP A 42 -2.30 -5.71 4.74
CA TRP A 42 -2.95 -4.70 5.56
C TRP A 42 -3.10 -5.15 7.01
N ASN A 43 -3.34 -4.16 7.85
CA ASN A 43 -3.81 -4.38 9.22
C ASN A 43 -4.87 -3.32 9.53
N ALA A 44 -5.55 -3.47 10.67
CA ALA A 44 -6.67 -2.59 11.01
C ALA A 44 -6.25 -1.12 11.11
N SER A 45 -5.05 -0.84 11.62
CA SER A 45 -4.55 0.54 11.75
C SER A 45 -4.36 1.20 10.39
N MET A 46 -3.82 0.47 9.41
CA MET A 46 -3.65 0.96 8.04
C MET A 46 -5.00 1.26 7.40
N VAL A 47 -5.95 0.34 7.52
CA VAL A 47 -7.28 0.52 6.92
C VAL A 47 -8.00 1.71 7.54
N ALA A 48 -7.86 1.92 8.86
CA ALA A 48 -8.43 3.08 9.52
C ALA A 48 -7.83 4.38 8.97
N GLU A 49 -6.52 4.41 8.71
CA GLU A 49 -5.86 5.59 8.14
C GLU A 49 -6.30 5.82 6.70
N TYR A 50 -6.38 4.77 5.88
CA TYR A 50 -6.88 4.88 4.51
C TYR A 50 -8.29 5.47 4.49
N ARG A 51 -9.16 4.95 5.35
CA ARG A 51 -10.55 5.41 5.44
C ARG A 51 -10.63 6.88 5.83
N ALA A 52 -9.88 7.27 6.85
CA ALA A 52 -9.86 8.66 7.31
C ALA A 52 -9.37 9.61 6.22
N ALA A 53 -8.31 9.22 5.50
CA ALA A 53 -7.77 10.05 4.43
C ALA A 53 -8.73 10.17 3.25
N LEU A 54 -9.34 9.05 2.82
CA LEU A 54 -10.24 9.03 1.68
C LEU A 54 -11.55 9.76 1.95
N LEU A 55 -11.99 9.82 3.21
CA LEU A 55 -13.22 10.49 3.60
C LEU A 55 -13.04 11.99 3.82
N ARG A 56 -11.83 12.55 3.62
CA ARG A 56 -11.64 14.00 3.73
C ARG A 56 -12.59 14.72 2.77
N PRO A 57 -13.28 15.78 3.25
CA PRO A 57 -14.31 16.46 2.43
C PRO A 57 -13.81 16.95 1.08
N LYS A 58 -12.54 17.32 0.98
CA LYS A 58 -11.97 17.83 -0.28
C LYS A 58 -12.01 16.83 -1.42
N PHE A 59 -12.14 15.53 -1.12
CA PHE A 59 -12.20 14.50 -2.16
C PHE A 59 -13.63 14.18 -2.60
N GLY A 60 -14.64 14.57 -1.81
CA GLY A 60 -16.04 14.38 -2.17
C GLY A 60 -16.50 12.93 -2.27
N LEU A 61 -15.80 11.99 -1.64
CA LEU A 61 -16.15 10.57 -1.71
C LEU A 61 -17.17 10.20 -0.64
N SER A 62 -18.13 9.36 -1.02
CA SER A 62 -19.11 8.82 -0.07
C SER A 62 -18.50 7.66 0.74
N LYS A 63 -19.11 7.37 1.89
CA LYS A 63 -18.72 6.21 2.70
C LYS A 63 -18.86 4.91 1.91
N THR A 64 -19.90 4.81 1.07
CA THR A 64 -20.12 3.63 0.24
C THR A 64 -18.99 3.45 -0.77
N ALA A 65 -18.57 4.52 -1.44
CA ALA A 65 -17.47 4.47 -2.42
C ALA A 65 -16.15 4.08 -1.75
N VAL A 66 -15.87 4.65 -0.58
CA VAL A 66 -14.65 4.32 0.16
C VAL A 66 -14.66 2.85 0.61
N SER A 67 -15.78 2.36 1.12
CA SER A 67 -15.91 0.96 1.53
C SER A 67 -15.72 0.01 0.34
N ALA A 68 -16.24 0.37 -0.83
CA ALA A 68 -16.05 -0.44 -2.04
C ALA A 68 -14.57 -0.52 -2.44
N LEU A 69 -13.87 0.61 -2.35
CA LEU A 69 -12.44 0.64 -2.65
C LEU A 69 -11.65 -0.22 -1.67
N LEU A 70 -11.94 -0.11 -0.37
CA LEU A 70 -11.23 -0.86 0.66
C LEU A 70 -11.53 -2.36 0.61
N ALA A 71 -12.57 -2.77 -0.09
CA ALA A 71 -12.85 -4.19 -0.31
C ALA A 71 -11.75 -4.90 -1.12
N ALA A 72 -10.88 -4.15 -1.83
CA ALA A 72 -9.71 -4.71 -2.50
C ALA A 72 -8.71 -5.32 -1.51
N PHE A 73 -8.77 -4.92 -0.24
CA PHE A 73 -7.94 -5.48 0.83
C PHE A 73 -8.65 -6.74 1.36
N GLY A 74 -8.41 -7.86 0.70
CA GLY A 74 -9.05 -9.12 1.06
C GLY A 74 -8.49 -9.75 2.33
N PRO A 75 -9.17 -10.75 2.90
CA PRO A 75 -8.78 -11.35 4.18
C PRO A 75 -7.42 -12.03 4.17
N THR A 76 -6.96 -12.50 3.02
CA THR A 76 -5.66 -13.19 2.91
C THR A 76 -4.47 -12.23 3.01
N GLY A 77 -4.71 -10.93 2.92
CA GLY A 77 -3.65 -9.92 3.03
C GLY A 77 -3.43 -9.42 4.45
N GLN A 78 -4.23 -9.85 5.43
CA GLN A 78 -4.09 -9.36 6.79
C GLN A 78 -2.77 -9.83 7.42
N VAL A 79 -2.04 -8.90 8.03
CA VAL A 79 -0.74 -9.18 8.66
C VAL A 79 -0.68 -8.61 10.07
N SER A 80 0.15 -9.22 10.91
CA SER A 80 0.39 -8.74 12.27
C SER A 80 1.41 -7.61 12.25
N LEU A 81 1.23 -6.66 13.18
CA LEU A 81 2.21 -5.59 13.36
C LEU A 81 3.43 -6.11 14.14
N ARG A 82 4.58 -5.49 13.90
CA ARG A 82 5.82 -5.74 14.63
C ARG A 82 6.52 -4.41 14.86
N GLU A 83 7.49 -4.41 15.77
CA GLU A 83 8.31 -3.23 16.02
C GLU A 83 9.21 -2.94 14.82
N VAL A 84 9.43 -1.65 14.56
CA VAL A 84 10.26 -1.18 13.46
C VAL A 84 11.19 -0.08 13.94
N PRO A 85 12.29 0.18 13.22
CA PRO A 85 13.13 1.35 13.49
C PRO A 85 12.32 2.64 13.35
N PRO A 86 12.64 3.68 14.12
CA PRO A 86 11.95 4.96 13.98
C PRO A 86 12.10 5.53 12.58
N LEU A 87 10.99 6.04 12.02
CA LEU A 87 10.96 6.74 10.74
C LEU A 87 10.85 8.24 10.98
N PRO A 88 11.16 9.07 9.97
CA PRO A 88 10.98 10.53 10.09
C PRO A 88 9.58 10.93 10.54
N ASP A 89 8.55 10.23 10.03
CA ASP A 89 7.18 10.40 10.47
C ASP A 89 6.73 9.11 11.17
N PRO A 90 6.42 9.17 12.48
CA PRO A 90 5.97 7.98 13.22
C PRO A 90 4.71 7.34 12.64
N ASP A 91 3.85 8.11 11.99
CA ASP A 91 2.60 7.59 11.42
C ASP A 91 2.87 6.64 10.25
N ASP A 92 4.06 6.70 9.65
CA ASP A 92 4.45 5.83 8.55
C ASP A 92 4.95 4.46 9.02
N GLU A 93 5.27 4.33 10.30
CA GLU A 93 5.86 3.09 10.84
C GLU A 93 4.94 1.88 10.70
N VAL A 94 3.63 2.09 10.72
CA VAL A 94 2.66 1.00 10.55
C VAL A 94 2.78 0.35 9.17
N PHE A 95 3.09 1.14 8.14
CA PHE A 95 3.26 0.61 6.79
C PHE A 95 4.55 -0.21 6.66
N LEU A 96 5.62 0.27 7.26
CA LEU A 96 6.88 -0.47 7.29
C LEU A 96 6.70 -1.78 8.06
N ALA A 97 6.02 -1.74 9.20
CA ALA A 97 5.75 -2.93 10.00
C ALA A 97 4.98 -3.99 9.19
N ALA A 98 3.97 -3.55 8.44
CA ALA A 98 3.19 -4.46 7.60
C ALA A 98 4.06 -5.09 6.50
N ALA A 99 4.91 -4.29 5.86
CA ALA A 99 5.80 -4.79 4.80
C ALA A 99 6.80 -5.82 5.35
N LEU A 100 7.37 -5.56 6.52
CA LEU A 100 8.29 -6.50 7.17
C LEU A 100 7.61 -7.82 7.54
N ALA A 101 6.30 -7.80 7.76
CA ALA A 101 5.54 -8.99 8.09
C ALA A 101 5.21 -9.85 6.86
N THR A 102 5.44 -9.35 5.65
CA THR A 102 5.21 -10.12 4.42
C THR A 102 6.49 -10.85 4.00
N ASP A 103 6.34 -11.90 3.21
CA ASP A 103 7.50 -12.59 2.62
C ASP A 103 8.13 -11.75 1.50
N ASP A 104 7.32 -10.99 0.80
CA ASP A 104 7.76 -10.24 -0.39
C ASP A 104 8.47 -8.93 -0.05
N LYS A 105 8.12 -8.31 1.08
CA LYS A 105 8.75 -7.11 1.61
C LYS A 105 8.82 -5.96 0.60
N ILE A 106 7.65 -5.63 0.03
CA ILE A 106 7.52 -4.53 -0.93
C ILE A 106 6.57 -3.48 -0.37
N LEU A 107 7.05 -2.24 -0.33
CA LEU A 107 6.28 -1.07 0.08
C LEU A 107 6.25 -0.07 -1.08
N VAL A 108 5.05 0.32 -1.51
CA VAL A 108 4.87 1.29 -2.59
C VAL A 108 4.46 2.63 -2.00
N THR A 109 5.20 3.67 -2.30
CA THR A 109 4.93 5.02 -1.79
C THR A 109 5.28 6.09 -2.83
N GLY A 110 4.50 7.16 -2.87
CA GLY A 110 4.81 8.34 -3.66
C GLY A 110 5.83 9.26 -2.97
N ASN A 111 6.24 8.96 -1.74
CA ASN A 111 7.15 9.79 -0.97
C ASN A 111 8.24 8.95 -0.29
N ARG A 112 9.27 8.60 -1.08
CA ARG A 112 10.35 7.74 -0.58
C ARG A 112 11.21 8.39 0.49
N ALA A 113 11.19 9.73 0.60
CA ALA A 113 11.92 10.41 1.66
C ALA A 113 11.41 10.03 3.06
N HIS A 114 10.14 9.64 3.18
CA HIS A 114 9.57 9.16 4.44
C HIS A 114 10.04 7.75 4.82
N PHE A 115 10.63 7.03 3.86
CA PHE A 115 11.05 5.63 4.06
C PHE A 115 12.51 5.45 3.65
N PRO A 116 13.46 6.01 4.46
CA PRO A 116 14.89 5.92 4.11
C PRO A 116 15.36 4.46 4.02
N PRO A 117 16.16 4.10 3.01
CA PRO A 117 16.59 2.72 2.81
C PRO A 117 17.31 2.10 4.00
N ASP A 118 18.12 2.87 4.74
CA ASP A 118 18.85 2.38 5.91
C ASP A 118 17.94 2.01 7.08
N ARG A 119 16.72 2.58 7.12
CA ARG A 119 15.72 2.29 8.15
C ARG A 119 14.74 1.20 7.72
N CYS A 120 14.60 0.98 6.42
CA CYS A 120 13.57 0.11 5.86
C CYS A 120 14.11 -1.25 5.43
N ALA A 121 15.43 -1.42 5.26
CA ALA A 121 15.99 -2.71 4.85
C ALA A 121 15.50 -3.84 5.76
N PRO A 122 15.15 -5.01 5.24
CA PRO A 122 15.25 -5.47 3.85
C PRO A 122 14.06 -5.13 2.95
N VAL A 123 13.17 -4.24 3.38
CA VAL A 123 11.99 -3.84 2.58
C VAL A 123 12.45 -3.05 1.35
N ARG A 124 11.94 -3.43 0.18
CA ARG A 124 12.15 -2.67 -1.06
C ARG A 124 11.09 -1.58 -1.13
N VAL A 125 11.54 -0.34 -1.11
CA VAL A 125 10.64 0.82 -1.21
C VAL A 125 10.59 1.26 -2.67
N LEU A 126 9.43 1.13 -3.29
CA LEU A 126 9.23 1.42 -4.71
C LEU A 126 8.34 2.64 -4.90
N SER A 127 8.64 3.43 -5.93
CA SER A 127 7.68 4.43 -6.42
C SER A 127 6.54 3.71 -7.14
N PRO A 128 5.38 4.38 -7.36
CA PRO A 128 4.32 3.78 -8.15
C PRO A 128 4.76 3.35 -9.54
N ALA A 129 5.61 4.14 -10.21
CA ALA A 129 6.14 3.79 -11.52
C ALA A 129 7.00 2.52 -11.48
N GLU A 130 7.86 2.42 -10.47
CA GLU A 130 8.68 1.21 -10.27
C GLU A 130 7.81 0.00 -9.97
N ALA A 131 6.76 0.19 -9.18
CA ALA A 131 5.83 -0.89 -8.85
C ALA A 131 5.11 -1.42 -10.09
N VAL A 132 4.68 -0.54 -10.99
CA VAL A 132 4.06 -0.97 -12.25
C VAL A 132 5.05 -1.76 -13.11
N GLN A 133 6.33 -1.38 -13.11
CA GLN A 133 7.37 -2.14 -13.80
C GLN A 133 7.48 -3.57 -13.23
N GLU A 134 7.35 -3.73 -11.93
CA GLU A 134 7.35 -5.07 -11.32
C GLU A 134 6.18 -5.92 -11.82
N LEU A 135 5.01 -5.31 -12.05
CA LEU A 135 3.82 -6.03 -12.52
C LEU A 135 3.99 -6.64 -13.91
N VAL A 136 4.84 -6.05 -14.75
CA VAL A 136 5.04 -6.52 -16.13
C VAL A 136 6.24 -7.44 -16.29
N LYS A 137 6.98 -7.70 -15.23
CA LYS A 137 8.10 -8.66 -15.26
C LYS A 137 7.56 -10.08 -15.35
N PRO A 138 8.19 -10.93 -16.16
CA PRO A 138 7.81 -12.35 -16.26
C PRO A 138 8.06 -13.12 -14.98
#